data_39b320176703e87dfd5186377b3c11ac
#
_entry.id   39b320176703e87dfd5186377b3c11ac
#
_cell.length_a   1.000
_cell.length_b   1.000
_cell.length_c   1.000
_cell.angle_alpha   90.00
_cell.angle_beta   90.00
_cell.angle_gamma   90.00
#
_symmetry.space_group_name_H-M   'P 1'
#
loop_
_entity.id
_entity.type
_entity.pdbx_description
1 polymer ?
#
loop_
_entity_poly.entity_id
_entity_poly.type
_entity_poly.pdbx_seq_one_letter_code
_entity_poly.pdbx_strand_id
1 'polypeptide(L)'
;MNKNFINFHILISHSPSCLNRDDMNMQKSAIFGGKRRVRISSQSLKRTMRKSDYYEANLGEVSIRSRKLELLKDEFVTAFEGDFDEATIKEALERFAKTKSSGDDVDDETETEETEQVAPDKKIAVAPWIKDEFRIICQVVKDVRNQGLTAEETAKAQQDFEKQKGKKKKEVGFFIDAAFAKKIEKQLETKREALFKAIGSAVDVALSGRMATSGLMTTVDGALALAHVITTHAVDADIDWFTAVDDLQEQGSGHLDTQEFSSGVFYRYASLNLKQLQLNLGLIPTINAPETEESRGRALEIAASLLHMMTTETPSAKQQSFAAHNLADLAMVSFSDLPISLANAFEEPVKPVRGFLKPSIEELH
;
A
#
# COMPACT_ATOMS: atom_id res chain seq x y z
N MET A 1 1.60 13.84 -30.77
CA MET A 1 1.52 12.60 -29.96
C MET A 1 1.45 13.02 -28.50
N ASN A 2 0.46 12.53 -27.76
CA ASN A 2 0.35 12.84 -26.33
C ASN A 2 1.44 12.11 -25.54
N LYS A 3 2.15 12.83 -24.66
CA LYS A 3 3.15 12.23 -23.77
C LYS A 3 2.46 11.34 -22.74
N ASN A 4 3.10 10.21 -22.40
CA ASN A 4 2.51 9.21 -21.52
C ASN A 4 2.93 9.35 -20.04
N PHE A 5 4.08 9.98 -19.79
CA PHE A 5 4.57 10.14 -18.42
C PHE A 5 4.50 11.60 -17.96
N ILE A 6 4.09 11.79 -16.72
CA ILE A 6 4.22 13.04 -15.98
C ILE A 6 5.30 12.81 -14.92
N ASN A 7 6.35 13.64 -14.92
CA ASN A 7 7.36 13.62 -13.90
C ASN A 7 7.20 14.84 -12.98
N PHE A 8 7.21 14.60 -11.70
CA PHE A 8 7.10 15.60 -10.65
C PHE A 8 8.46 15.73 -9.95
N HIS A 9 9.03 16.92 -9.96
CA HIS A 9 10.27 17.25 -9.27
C HIS A 9 9.97 18.37 -8.28
N ILE A 10 10.16 18.10 -7.00
CA ILE A 10 9.72 19.01 -5.94
C ILE A 10 10.87 19.23 -4.97
N LEU A 11 11.13 20.47 -4.66
CA LEU A 11 12.03 20.88 -3.58
C LEU A 11 11.21 21.44 -2.42
N ILE A 12 11.52 20.98 -1.23
CA ILE A 12 10.86 21.43 -0.02
C ILE A 12 11.88 21.56 1.11
N SER A 13 11.92 22.74 1.71
CA SER A 13 12.76 23.00 2.89
C SER A 13 11.98 22.65 4.15
N HIS A 14 12.51 21.72 4.95
CA HIS A 14 11.97 21.45 6.26
C HIS A 14 12.85 22.08 7.35
N SER A 15 12.18 22.73 8.31
CA SER A 15 12.77 23.13 9.59
C SER A 15 13.27 21.90 10.35
N PRO A 16 14.02 22.06 11.46
CA PRO A 16 14.46 20.92 12.27
C PRO A 16 13.33 19.94 12.52
N SER A 17 13.54 18.67 12.19
CA SER A 17 12.48 17.65 12.19
C SER A 17 13.04 16.23 12.10
N CYS A 18 12.21 15.24 12.49
CA CYS A 18 12.47 13.81 12.29
C CYS A 18 11.28 13.17 11.54
N LEU A 19 11.20 13.42 10.24
CA LEU A 19 10.04 13.06 9.42
C LEU A 19 9.89 11.55 9.14
N ASN A 20 11.00 10.80 9.23
CA ASN A 20 10.97 9.35 9.05
C ASN A 20 12.08 8.69 9.87
N ARG A 21 11.69 7.81 10.78
CA ARG A 21 12.60 7.14 11.72
C ARG A 21 12.58 5.62 11.51
N ASP A 22 13.63 4.98 12.00
CA ASP A 22 13.74 3.53 12.09
C ASP A 22 13.14 3.00 13.40
N ASP A 23 13.33 1.70 13.65
CA ASP A 23 12.81 1.03 14.84
C ASP A 23 13.56 1.42 16.13
N MET A 24 14.72 2.05 15.99
CA MET A 24 15.54 2.58 17.10
C MET A 24 15.28 4.08 17.36
N ASN A 25 14.23 4.66 16.82
CA ASN A 25 13.92 6.09 16.87
C ASN A 25 14.91 7.01 16.16
N MET A 26 15.91 6.47 15.44
CA MET A 26 16.90 7.25 14.73
C MET A 26 16.37 7.73 13.38
N GLN A 27 16.81 8.88 12.92
CA GLN A 27 16.42 9.44 11.64
C GLN A 27 16.90 8.57 10.48
N LYS A 28 15.98 8.16 9.59
CA LYS A 28 16.38 7.38 8.41
C LYS A 28 17.28 8.17 7.49
N SER A 29 18.38 7.54 7.09
CA SER A 29 19.37 8.11 6.19
C SER A 29 19.72 7.16 5.05
N ALA A 30 20.45 7.64 4.06
CA ALA A 30 21.04 6.87 2.98
C ALA A 30 22.37 7.51 2.57
N ILE A 31 23.27 6.74 1.99
CA ILE A 31 24.47 7.26 1.35
C ILE A 31 24.16 7.54 -0.12
N PHE A 32 24.44 8.77 -0.57
CA PHE A 32 24.31 9.16 -1.97
C PHE A 32 25.43 10.14 -2.31
N GLY A 33 26.15 9.89 -3.43
CA GLY A 33 27.36 10.65 -3.77
C GLY A 33 28.45 10.56 -2.68
N GLY A 34 28.56 9.41 -1.99
CA GLY A 34 29.52 9.18 -0.93
C GLY A 34 29.26 9.97 0.38
N LYS A 35 28.12 10.65 0.50
CA LYS A 35 27.74 11.46 1.67
C LYS A 35 26.41 11.02 2.27
N ARG A 36 26.30 11.14 3.59
CA ARG A 36 25.04 10.87 4.32
C ARG A 36 23.98 11.91 3.94
N ARG A 37 22.80 11.43 3.59
CA ARG A 37 21.59 12.21 3.29
C ARG A 37 20.49 11.75 4.22
N VAL A 38 19.65 12.66 4.66
CA VAL A 38 18.39 12.28 5.32
C VAL A 38 17.42 11.75 4.29
N ARG A 39 16.67 10.74 4.67
CA ARG A 39 15.78 10.03 3.78
C ARG A 39 14.37 9.91 4.36
N ILE A 40 13.36 10.19 3.54
CA ILE A 40 11.97 9.80 3.79
C ILE A 40 11.65 8.64 2.84
N SER A 41 11.19 7.51 3.37
CA SER A 41 10.85 6.36 2.52
C SER A 41 9.61 6.65 1.67
N SER A 42 9.62 6.13 0.44
CA SER A 42 8.46 6.23 -0.46
C SER A 42 7.18 5.65 0.14
N GLN A 43 7.32 4.58 0.94
CA GLN A 43 6.19 3.97 1.65
C GLN A 43 5.59 4.92 2.71
N SER A 44 6.45 5.63 3.45
CA SER A 44 6.00 6.63 4.43
C SER A 44 5.23 7.75 3.73
N LEU A 45 5.77 8.31 2.66
CA LEU A 45 5.11 9.39 1.92
C LEU A 45 3.82 8.90 1.24
N LYS A 46 3.82 7.73 0.60
CA LYS A 46 2.59 7.13 0.04
C LYS A 46 1.51 6.91 1.11
N ARG A 47 1.92 6.47 2.31
CA ARG A 47 0.98 6.30 3.43
C ARG A 47 0.41 7.63 3.90
N THR A 48 1.26 8.66 4.01
CA THR A 48 0.83 10.02 4.42
C THR A 48 -0.18 10.58 3.43
N MET A 49 0.14 10.61 2.13
CA MET A 49 -0.78 11.09 1.09
C MET A 49 -2.11 10.32 1.10
N ARG A 50 -2.07 8.98 1.20
CA ARG A 50 -3.27 8.14 1.21
C ARG A 50 -4.18 8.37 2.42
N LYS A 51 -3.63 8.82 3.55
CA LYS A 51 -4.36 9.07 4.80
C LYS A 51 -4.69 10.55 5.03
N SER A 52 -4.41 11.41 4.07
CA SER A 52 -4.75 12.82 4.17
C SER A 52 -6.24 13.04 3.91
N ASP A 53 -6.80 14.02 4.59
CA ASP A 53 -8.19 14.47 4.36
C ASP A 53 -8.38 14.94 2.91
N TYR A 54 -7.31 15.49 2.31
CA TYR A 54 -7.33 15.88 0.91
C TYR A 54 -7.55 14.70 -0.03
N TYR A 55 -6.89 13.55 0.24
CA TYR A 55 -7.10 12.34 -0.56
C TYR A 55 -8.56 11.90 -0.50
N GLU A 56 -9.14 11.77 0.70
CA GLU A 56 -10.51 11.33 0.89
C GLU A 56 -11.51 12.25 0.19
N ALA A 57 -11.33 13.56 0.31
CA ALA A 57 -12.19 14.56 -0.29
C ALA A 57 -12.15 14.60 -1.83
N ASN A 58 -11.01 14.26 -2.47
CA ASN A 58 -10.80 14.43 -3.91
C ASN A 58 -10.67 13.13 -4.70
N LEU A 59 -10.20 12.04 -4.07
CA LEU A 59 -9.90 10.77 -4.72
C LEU A 59 -10.77 9.60 -4.21
N GLY A 60 -11.57 9.83 -3.17
CA GLY A 60 -12.50 8.87 -2.62
C GLY A 60 -11.89 7.93 -1.58
N GLU A 61 -12.57 6.83 -1.31
CA GLU A 61 -12.16 5.88 -0.27
C GLU A 61 -10.85 5.18 -0.59
N VAL A 62 -10.06 4.93 0.45
CA VAL A 62 -8.81 4.18 0.34
C VAL A 62 -9.02 2.68 0.57
N SER A 63 -8.15 1.87 -0.03
CA SER A 63 -8.10 0.44 0.28
C SER A 63 -7.73 0.16 1.74
N ILE A 64 -8.30 -0.90 2.31
CA ILE A 64 -8.02 -1.33 3.67
C ILE A 64 -6.78 -2.24 3.66
N ARG A 65 -5.83 -2.00 4.56
CA ARG A 65 -4.59 -2.79 4.66
C ARG A 65 -4.47 -3.40 6.05
N SER A 66 -4.67 -4.70 6.16
CA SER A 66 -4.52 -5.44 7.40
C SER A 66 -3.92 -6.82 7.17
N ARG A 67 -3.24 -7.34 8.21
CA ARG A 67 -2.81 -8.75 8.32
C ARG A 67 -3.77 -9.58 9.15
N LYS A 68 -4.69 -8.94 9.88
CA LYS A 68 -5.56 -9.58 10.83
C LYS A 68 -6.95 -9.76 10.21
N LEU A 69 -7.30 -11.02 9.93
CA LEU A 69 -8.60 -11.36 9.33
C LEU A 69 -9.78 -10.95 10.21
N GLU A 70 -9.63 -11.04 11.54
CA GLU A 70 -10.70 -10.64 12.47
C GLU A 70 -11.02 -9.15 12.37
N LEU A 71 -9.98 -8.29 12.35
CA LEU A 71 -10.19 -6.84 12.18
C LEU A 71 -10.78 -6.50 10.82
N LEU A 72 -10.38 -7.24 9.76
CA LEU A 72 -10.99 -7.08 8.44
C LEU A 72 -12.44 -7.53 8.43
N LYS A 73 -12.77 -8.61 9.14
CA LYS A 73 -14.14 -9.09 9.29
C LYS A 73 -15.02 -8.01 9.94
N ASP A 74 -14.59 -7.47 11.07
CA ASP A 74 -15.34 -6.45 11.79
C ASP A 74 -15.56 -5.19 10.95
N GLU A 75 -14.51 -4.76 10.22
CA GLU A 75 -14.60 -3.63 9.28
C GLU A 75 -15.60 -3.88 8.16
N PHE A 76 -15.58 -5.07 7.53
CA PHE A 76 -16.51 -5.40 6.46
C PHE A 76 -17.93 -5.70 6.95
N VAL A 77 -18.09 -6.24 8.15
CA VAL A 77 -19.42 -6.40 8.78
C VAL A 77 -20.06 -5.02 8.96
N THR A 78 -19.30 -4.06 9.47
CA THR A 78 -19.78 -2.68 9.61
C THR A 78 -20.06 -2.02 8.25
N ALA A 79 -19.16 -2.20 7.28
CA ALA A 79 -19.29 -1.58 5.95
C ALA A 79 -20.45 -2.15 5.11
N PHE A 80 -20.86 -3.39 5.38
CA PHE A 80 -21.89 -4.12 4.62
C PHE A 80 -23.11 -4.47 5.46
N GLU A 81 -23.32 -3.73 6.54
CA GLU A 81 -24.48 -3.92 7.42
C GLU A 81 -25.79 -3.89 6.63
N GLY A 82 -26.60 -4.93 6.79
CA GLY A 82 -27.84 -5.12 6.05
C GLY A 82 -27.74 -5.75 4.66
N ASP A 83 -26.55 -5.79 4.03
CA ASP A 83 -26.35 -6.39 2.71
C ASP A 83 -26.01 -7.89 2.81
N PHE A 84 -25.12 -8.24 3.74
CA PHE A 84 -24.61 -9.59 3.94
C PHE A 84 -24.59 -9.97 5.43
N ASP A 85 -24.80 -11.27 5.71
CA ASP A 85 -24.62 -11.80 7.05
C ASP A 85 -23.14 -12.02 7.38
N GLU A 86 -22.83 -12.07 8.66
CA GLU A 86 -21.46 -12.24 9.18
C GLU A 86 -20.82 -13.57 8.69
N ALA A 87 -21.62 -14.64 8.51
CA ALA A 87 -21.15 -15.93 8.06
C ALA A 87 -20.67 -15.86 6.59
N THR A 88 -21.42 -15.17 5.73
CA THR A 88 -21.05 -14.93 4.32
C THR A 88 -19.76 -14.11 4.23
N ILE A 89 -19.63 -13.03 5.03
CA ILE A 89 -18.44 -12.18 5.06
C ILE A 89 -17.22 -12.97 5.52
N LYS A 90 -17.35 -13.76 6.58
CA LYS A 90 -16.27 -14.60 7.10
C LYS A 90 -15.82 -15.64 6.08
N GLU A 91 -16.76 -16.34 5.45
CA GLU A 91 -16.44 -17.32 4.41
C GLU A 91 -15.73 -16.66 3.21
N ALA A 92 -16.21 -15.50 2.76
CA ALA A 92 -15.60 -14.75 1.68
C ALA A 92 -14.15 -14.33 2.02
N LEU A 93 -13.91 -13.84 3.23
CA LEU A 93 -12.57 -13.47 3.72
C LEU A 93 -11.63 -14.67 3.76
N GLU A 94 -12.06 -15.77 4.36
CA GLU A 94 -11.23 -16.98 4.49
C GLU A 94 -10.84 -17.56 3.13
N ARG A 95 -11.75 -17.53 2.16
CA ARG A 95 -11.49 -18.02 0.80
C ARG A 95 -10.60 -17.09 0.00
N PHE A 96 -10.84 -15.80 0.10
CA PHE A 96 -10.08 -14.78 -0.63
C PHE A 96 -8.67 -14.60 -0.07
N ALA A 97 -8.48 -14.79 1.24
CA ALA A 97 -7.19 -14.70 1.90
C ALA A 97 -6.33 -15.97 1.75
N LYS A 98 -6.89 -17.10 1.33
CA LYS A 98 -6.12 -18.34 1.15
C LYS A 98 -5.13 -18.17 0.01
N THR A 99 -3.86 -18.18 0.34
CA THR A 99 -2.77 -18.38 -0.62
C THR A 99 -2.95 -19.76 -1.25
N LYS A 100 -2.85 -19.89 -2.57
CA LYS A 100 -2.56 -21.19 -3.17
C LYS A 100 -1.22 -21.61 -2.58
N SER A 101 -1.22 -22.60 -1.69
CA SER A 101 -0.01 -23.36 -1.45
C SER A 101 0.33 -24.02 -2.79
N SER A 102 1.30 -23.45 -3.51
CA SER A 102 1.93 -24.15 -4.61
C SER A 102 2.50 -25.42 -4.01
N GLY A 103 1.84 -26.54 -4.28
CA GLY A 103 2.52 -27.81 -4.19
C GLY A 103 3.58 -27.77 -5.26
N ASP A 104 4.81 -27.71 -4.80
CA ASP A 104 5.99 -28.41 -5.30
C ASP A 104 7.22 -27.78 -4.68
N ASP A 105 7.92 -28.66 -3.96
CA ASP A 105 9.35 -28.66 -3.66
C ASP A 105 9.97 -27.44 -2.94
N VAL A 106 10.38 -27.63 -1.72
CA VAL A 106 11.79 -27.88 -1.40
C VAL A 106 11.90 -28.31 0.06
N ASP A 107 12.53 -29.45 0.26
CA ASP A 107 13.15 -29.89 1.48
C ASP A 107 13.99 -28.77 2.11
N ASP A 108 13.67 -28.40 3.34
CA ASP A 108 14.70 -27.99 4.28
C ASP A 108 14.29 -28.44 5.69
N GLU A 109 14.92 -29.53 6.10
CA GLU A 109 14.93 -30.05 7.46
C GLU A 109 15.65 -29.03 8.36
N THR A 110 14.91 -28.32 9.18
CA THR A 110 15.41 -27.86 10.47
C THR A 110 14.28 -27.94 11.50
N GLU A 111 14.25 -29.08 12.18
CA GLU A 111 13.57 -29.24 13.45
C GLU A 111 14.14 -28.24 14.46
N THR A 112 13.30 -27.38 14.97
CA THR A 112 13.47 -26.80 16.30
C THR A 112 12.15 -26.95 17.04
N GLU A 113 12.17 -27.91 17.97
CA GLU A 113 11.21 -28.01 19.04
C GLU A 113 11.20 -26.71 19.84
N GLU A 114 10.06 -26.06 19.96
CA GLU A 114 9.73 -25.31 21.17
C GLU A 114 8.22 -25.01 21.28
N THR A 115 7.67 -25.60 22.32
CA THR A 115 6.53 -25.16 23.18
C THR A 115 5.21 -24.73 22.53
N GLU A 116 4.24 -25.60 22.80
CA GLU A 116 2.80 -25.30 22.83
C GLU A 116 2.50 -24.00 23.60
N GLN A 117 2.03 -22.97 22.89
CA GLN A 117 1.12 -21.97 23.46
C GLN A 117 0.45 -21.18 22.34
N VAL A 118 -0.87 -21.17 22.35
CA VAL A 118 -1.81 -20.28 21.61
C VAL A 118 -1.81 -20.50 20.08
N ALA A 119 -2.96 -20.90 19.55
CA ALA A 119 -3.19 -21.02 18.11
C ALA A 119 -2.67 -19.80 17.36
N PRO A 120 -1.77 -19.96 16.38
CA PRO A 120 -1.22 -18.81 15.67
C PRO A 120 -2.33 -18.15 14.86
N ASP A 121 -2.60 -16.87 15.13
CA ASP A 121 -3.30 -15.97 14.22
C ASP A 121 -2.79 -16.25 12.80
N LYS A 122 -3.65 -16.72 11.91
CA LYS A 122 -3.27 -16.97 10.51
C LYS A 122 -2.82 -15.66 9.92
N LYS A 123 -1.51 -15.43 9.89
CA LYS A 123 -0.89 -14.23 9.32
C LYS A 123 -1.06 -14.30 7.81
N ILE A 124 -1.94 -13.45 7.27
CA ILE A 124 -2.02 -13.20 5.83
C ILE A 124 -1.02 -12.11 5.44
N ALA A 125 -0.61 -12.10 4.17
CA ALA A 125 0.17 -10.97 3.66
C ALA A 125 -0.66 -9.69 3.71
N VAL A 126 -0.01 -8.54 3.96
CA VAL A 126 -0.68 -7.24 3.90
C VAL A 126 -0.98 -6.93 2.45
N ALA A 127 -2.21 -7.15 2.05
CA ALA A 127 -2.73 -6.74 0.75
C ALA A 127 -3.73 -5.58 0.91
N PRO A 128 -3.84 -4.69 -0.08
CA PRO A 128 -4.91 -3.71 -0.11
C PRO A 128 -6.23 -4.39 -0.47
N TRP A 129 -7.20 -4.28 0.43
CA TRP A 129 -8.57 -4.77 0.27
C TRP A 129 -9.47 -3.65 -0.20
N ILE A 130 -10.23 -3.89 -1.26
CA ILE A 130 -11.12 -2.92 -1.88
C ILE A 130 -12.56 -3.31 -1.56
N LYS A 131 -13.35 -2.38 -1.01
CA LYS A 131 -14.73 -2.66 -0.58
C LYS A 131 -15.60 -3.14 -1.73
N ASP A 132 -15.55 -2.47 -2.88
CA ASP A 132 -16.37 -2.84 -4.05
C ASP A 132 -16.01 -4.21 -4.62
N GLU A 133 -14.72 -4.55 -4.68
CA GLU A 133 -14.25 -5.87 -5.08
C GLU A 133 -14.76 -6.93 -4.10
N PHE A 134 -14.60 -6.66 -2.80
CA PHE A 134 -15.02 -7.61 -1.76
C PHE A 134 -16.54 -7.78 -1.69
N ARG A 135 -17.31 -6.74 -2.00
CA ARG A 135 -18.78 -6.81 -2.14
C ARG A 135 -19.20 -7.81 -3.24
N ILE A 136 -18.50 -7.80 -4.39
CA ILE A 136 -18.74 -8.77 -5.47
C ILE A 136 -18.46 -10.19 -5.00
N ILE A 137 -17.40 -10.39 -4.24
CA ILE A 137 -17.04 -11.71 -3.70
C ILE A 137 -18.09 -12.20 -2.71
N CYS A 138 -18.53 -11.36 -1.77
CA CYS A 138 -19.61 -11.68 -0.84
C CYS A 138 -20.91 -12.04 -1.59
N GLN A 139 -21.24 -11.31 -2.66
CA GLN A 139 -22.42 -11.61 -3.47
C GLN A 139 -22.32 -12.99 -4.14
N VAL A 140 -21.16 -13.33 -4.69
CA VAL A 140 -20.93 -14.66 -5.30
C VAL A 140 -21.05 -15.77 -4.25
N VAL A 141 -20.46 -15.58 -3.06
CA VAL A 141 -20.56 -16.54 -1.95
C VAL A 141 -22.03 -16.75 -1.56
N LYS A 142 -22.78 -15.67 -1.35
CA LYS A 142 -24.21 -15.68 -1.02
C LYS A 142 -25.04 -16.42 -2.09
N ASP A 143 -24.82 -16.10 -3.37
CA ASP A 143 -25.54 -16.69 -4.49
C ASP A 143 -25.29 -18.21 -4.59
N VAL A 144 -24.02 -18.63 -4.47
CA VAL A 144 -23.63 -20.04 -4.51
C VAL A 144 -24.20 -20.81 -3.33
N ARG A 145 -24.22 -20.25 -2.14
CA ARG A 145 -24.80 -20.87 -0.94
C ARG A 145 -26.33 -21.02 -1.09
N ASN A 146 -27.00 -20.00 -1.62
CA ASN A 146 -28.45 -20.03 -1.85
C ASN A 146 -28.84 -21.03 -2.95
N GLN A 147 -28.05 -21.19 -4.02
CA GLN A 147 -28.27 -22.14 -5.07
C GLN A 147 -28.02 -23.60 -4.64
N GLY A 148 -27.15 -23.78 -3.63
CA GLY A 148 -26.72 -25.11 -3.20
C GLY A 148 -25.80 -25.81 -4.21
N LEU A 149 -25.45 -27.06 -3.93
CA LEU A 149 -24.74 -27.95 -4.84
C LEU A 149 -25.73 -28.72 -5.73
N THR A 150 -25.38 -28.99 -6.97
CA THR A 150 -26.13 -29.86 -7.84
C THR A 150 -26.03 -31.30 -7.35
N ALA A 151 -26.95 -32.18 -7.82
CA ALA A 151 -26.93 -33.61 -7.49
C ALA A 151 -25.59 -34.27 -7.90
N GLU A 152 -25.01 -33.83 -9.05
CA GLU A 152 -23.74 -34.34 -9.54
C GLU A 152 -22.56 -33.87 -8.66
N GLU A 153 -22.54 -32.58 -8.24
CA GLU A 153 -21.51 -32.02 -7.34
C GLU A 153 -21.56 -32.70 -5.97
N THR A 154 -22.76 -32.96 -5.45
CA THR A 154 -22.97 -33.67 -4.18
C THR A 154 -22.53 -35.12 -4.27
N ALA A 155 -22.91 -35.82 -5.34
CA ALA A 155 -22.49 -37.21 -5.57
C ALA A 155 -20.97 -37.34 -5.69
N LYS A 156 -20.30 -36.37 -6.35
CA LYS A 156 -18.86 -36.33 -6.46
C LYS A 156 -18.19 -36.11 -5.11
N ALA A 157 -18.71 -35.19 -4.29
CA ALA A 157 -18.21 -34.96 -2.95
C ALA A 157 -18.31 -36.20 -2.06
N GLN A 158 -19.42 -36.96 -2.18
CA GLN A 158 -19.60 -38.24 -1.49
C GLN A 158 -18.62 -39.30 -1.98
N GLN A 159 -18.41 -39.43 -3.30
CA GLN A 159 -17.42 -40.35 -3.86
C GLN A 159 -15.98 -40.03 -3.39
N ASP A 160 -15.65 -38.76 -3.33
CA ASP A 160 -14.34 -38.31 -2.84
C ASP A 160 -14.18 -38.64 -1.34
N PHE A 161 -15.26 -38.56 -0.56
CA PHE A 161 -15.27 -39.02 0.83
C PHE A 161 -15.08 -40.54 0.93
N GLU A 162 -15.75 -41.35 0.11
CA GLU A 162 -15.65 -42.81 0.13
C GLU A 162 -14.28 -43.32 -0.32
N LYS A 163 -13.61 -42.60 -1.22
CA LYS A 163 -12.26 -42.93 -1.75
C LYS A 163 -11.11 -42.60 -0.79
N GLN A 164 -11.40 -42.03 0.38
CA GLN A 164 -10.35 -41.69 1.35
C GLN A 164 -9.52 -42.92 1.77
N LYS A 165 -8.21 -42.86 1.58
CA LYS A 165 -7.26 -43.87 2.08
C LYS A 165 -6.36 -43.20 3.12
N GLY A 166 -6.35 -43.65 4.36
CA GLY A 166 -5.43 -43.16 5.38
C GLY A 166 -5.96 -43.20 6.82
N LYS A 167 -5.08 -42.97 7.80
CA LYS A 167 -5.38 -43.05 9.24
C LYS A 167 -6.22 -41.87 9.78
N LYS A 168 -6.22 -40.73 9.10
CA LYS A 168 -7.02 -39.53 9.48
C LYS A 168 -8.11 -39.33 8.42
N LYS A 169 -9.30 -39.90 8.65
CA LYS A 169 -10.44 -39.67 7.79
C LYS A 169 -11.07 -38.32 8.09
N LYS A 170 -11.30 -37.51 7.04
CA LYS A 170 -12.04 -36.25 7.11
C LYS A 170 -13.53 -36.54 7.03
N GLU A 171 -14.36 -35.72 7.68
CA GLU A 171 -15.81 -35.85 7.64
C GLU A 171 -16.41 -35.48 6.28
N VAL A 172 -17.61 -35.94 5.97
CA VAL A 172 -18.32 -35.62 4.72
C VAL A 172 -18.45 -34.12 4.50
N GLY A 173 -18.67 -33.35 5.58
CA GLY A 173 -18.75 -31.89 5.56
C GLY A 173 -17.55 -31.22 4.91
N PHE A 174 -16.34 -31.76 5.11
CA PHE A 174 -15.11 -31.23 4.48
C PHE A 174 -15.17 -31.29 2.95
N PHE A 175 -15.70 -32.40 2.38
CA PHE A 175 -15.78 -32.57 0.93
C PHE A 175 -16.90 -31.72 0.32
N ILE A 176 -18.00 -31.56 1.05
CA ILE A 176 -19.08 -30.64 0.68
C ILE A 176 -18.57 -29.20 0.64
N ASP A 177 -17.86 -28.77 1.66
CA ASP A 177 -17.25 -27.42 1.68
C ASP A 177 -16.20 -27.24 0.58
N ALA A 178 -15.44 -28.26 0.25
CA ALA A 178 -14.52 -28.24 -0.88
C ALA A 178 -15.24 -28.13 -2.23
N ALA A 179 -16.41 -28.75 -2.36
CA ALA A 179 -17.27 -28.62 -3.56
C ALA A 179 -17.84 -27.21 -3.69
N PHE A 180 -18.32 -26.60 -2.59
CA PHE A 180 -18.72 -25.19 -2.56
C PHE A 180 -17.55 -24.27 -2.92
N ALA A 181 -16.35 -24.51 -2.40
CA ALA A 181 -15.15 -23.74 -2.72
C ALA A 181 -14.89 -23.71 -4.23
N LYS A 182 -14.87 -24.88 -4.87
CA LYS A 182 -14.66 -24.99 -6.33
C LYS A 182 -15.74 -24.27 -7.12
N LYS A 183 -17.00 -24.33 -6.66
CA LYS A 183 -18.12 -23.65 -7.31
C LYS A 183 -18.00 -22.14 -7.22
N ILE A 184 -17.61 -21.64 -6.04
CA ILE A 184 -17.35 -20.21 -5.80
C ILE A 184 -16.18 -19.72 -6.68
N GLU A 185 -15.05 -20.45 -6.70
CA GLU A 185 -13.90 -20.13 -7.54
C GLU A 185 -14.29 -20.03 -9.02
N LYS A 186 -15.03 -21.03 -9.52
CA LYS A 186 -15.52 -21.04 -10.91
C LYS A 186 -16.44 -19.85 -11.21
N GLN A 187 -17.32 -19.48 -10.28
CA GLN A 187 -18.17 -18.30 -10.46
C GLN A 187 -17.40 -16.99 -10.39
N LEU A 188 -16.39 -16.88 -9.51
CA LEU A 188 -15.50 -15.71 -9.47
C LEU A 188 -14.69 -15.54 -10.76
N GLU A 189 -14.26 -16.65 -11.38
CA GLU A 189 -13.61 -16.60 -12.69
C GLU A 189 -14.52 -15.98 -13.77
N THR A 190 -15.82 -16.25 -13.74
CA THR A 190 -16.79 -15.63 -14.67
C THR A 190 -17.01 -14.14 -14.39
N LYS A 191 -16.70 -13.68 -13.17
CA LYS A 191 -16.84 -12.28 -12.74
C LYS A 191 -15.53 -11.48 -12.82
N ARG A 192 -14.49 -12.02 -13.44
CA ARG A 192 -13.15 -11.41 -13.52
C ARG A 192 -13.17 -9.96 -14.01
N GLU A 193 -13.97 -9.70 -15.04
CA GLU A 193 -14.11 -8.34 -15.61
C GLU A 193 -14.75 -7.37 -14.60
N ALA A 194 -15.80 -7.81 -13.90
CA ALA A 194 -16.45 -7.02 -12.86
C ALA A 194 -15.51 -6.76 -11.65
N LEU A 195 -14.75 -7.78 -11.25
CA LEU A 195 -13.72 -7.62 -10.19
C LEU A 195 -12.65 -6.64 -10.61
N PHE A 196 -12.15 -6.72 -11.85
CA PHE A 196 -11.16 -5.78 -12.37
C PHE A 196 -11.71 -4.35 -12.41
N LYS A 197 -12.96 -4.17 -12.84
CA LYS A 197 -13.62 -2.87 -12.84
C LYS A 197 -13.78 -2.30 -11.41
N ALA A 198 -14.10 -3.15 -10.44
CA ALA A 198 -14.21 -2.75 -9.04
C ALA A 198 -12.88 -2.28 -8.45
N ILE A 199 -11.73 -2.78 -8.93
CA ILE A 199 -10.40 -2.30 -8.53
C ILE A 199 -10.22 -0.82 -8.92
N GLY A 200 -10.82 -0.40 -10.04
CA GLY A 200 -10.78 0.98 -10.51
C GLY A 200 -11.44 2.00 -9.57
N SER A 201 -12.26 1.56 -8.60
CA SER A 201 -12.81 2.45 -7.57
C SER A 201 -11.77 2.89 -6.53
N ALA A 202 -10.66 2.15 -6.38
CA ALA A 202 -9.61 2.43 -5.42
C ALA A 202 -8.39 3.09 -6.09
N VAL A 203 -8.38 4.41 -6.15
CA VAL A 203 -7.31 5.19 -6.79
C VAL A 203 -5.94 4.90 -6.17
N ASP A 204 -5.85 4.62 -4.86
CA ASP A 204 -4.59 4.28 -4.19
C ASP A 204 -4.00 2.96 -4.69
N VAL A 205 -4.84 1.99 -5.08
CA VAL A 205 -4.41 0.74 -5.70
C VAL A 205 -4.05 0.97 -7.17
N ALA A 206 -4.81 1.78 -7.91
CA ALA A 206 -4.48 2.14 -9.28
C ALA A 206 -3.12 2.85 -9.38
N LEU A 207 -2.80 3.72 -8.42
CA LEU A 207 -1.51 4.41 -8.32
C LEU A 207 -0.38 3.49 -7.83
N SER A 208 -0.57 2.79 -6.71
CA SER A 208 0.53 2.10 -6.02
C SER A 208 0.72 0.65 -6.42
N GLY A 209 -0.26 0.07 -7.10
CA GLY A 209 -0.29 -1.35 -7.43
C GLY A 209 -0.70 -2.25 -6.27
N ARG A 210 -0.91 -3.52 -6.59
CA ARG A 210 -1.19 -4.60 -5.64
C ARG A 210 -0.49 -5.87 -6.07
N MET A 211 0.33 -6.44 -5.21
CA MET A 211 0.82 -7.80 -5.38
C MET A 211 -0.26 -8.78 -4.91
N ALA A 212 -0.66 -9.68 -5.78
CA ALA A 212 -1.58 -10.75 -5.41
C ALA A 212 -0.83 -11.82 -4.61
N THR A 213 -1.36 -12.13 -3.43
CA THR A 213 -0.85 -13.20 -2.57
C THR A 213 -1.77 -14.42 -2.54
N SER A 214 -2.97 -14.29 -3.10
CA SER A 214 -3.94 -15.37 -3.23
C SER A 214 -4.32 -15.56 -4.70
N GLY A 215 -4.73 -16.79 -5.07
CA GLY A 215 -5.12 -17.11 -6.45
C GLY A 215 -6.37 -16.37 -6.95
N LEU A 216 -7.11 -15.71 -6.07
CA LEU A 216 -8.33 -14.96 -6.39
C LEU A 216 -8.09 -13.45 -6.52
N MET A 217 -7.09 -12.92 -5.81
CA MET A 217 -6.72 -11.51 -5.95
C MET A 217 -6.01 -11.26 -7.27
N THR A 218 -6.37 -10.18 -7.93
CA THR A 218 -5.70 -9.74 -9.16
C THR A 218 -4.47 -8.89 -8.83
N THR A 219 -3.32 -9.23 -9.39
CA THR A 219 -2.13 -8.37 -9.39
C THR A 219 -2.41 -7.12 -10.22
N VAL A 220 -2.04 -5.96 -9.70
CA VAL A 220 -2.19 -4.67 -10.37
C VAL A 220 -0.83 -3.99 -10.40
N ASP A 221 -0.33 -3.69 -11.60
CA ASP A 221 0.88 -2.90 -11.76
C ASP A 221 0.59 -1.45 -11.41
N GLY A 222 1.41 -0.87 -10.52
CA GLY A 222 1.21 0.51 -10.10
C GLY A 222 1.53 1.50 -11.21
N ALA A 223 0.67 2.50 -11.39
CA ALA A 223 0.91 3.58 -12.34
C ALA A 223 1.92 4.62 -11.83
N LEU A 224 2.15 4.71 -10.52
CA LEU A 224 3.00 5.70 -9.86
C LEU A 224 4.31 5.08 -9.36
N ALA A 225 5.43 5.50 -9.92
CA ALA A 225 6.74 5.32 -9.33
C ALA A 225 7.06 6.54 -8.45
N LEU A 226 7.26 6.32 -7.14
CA LEU A 226 7.63 7.34 -6.17
C LEU A 226 8.99 6.98 -5.57
N ALA A 227 9.97 7.85 -5.74
CA ALA A 227 11.30 7.66 -5.20
C ALA A 227 11.34 7.85 -3.67
N HIS A 228 12.37 7.31 -3.01
CA HIS A 228 12.73 7.80 -1.68
C HIS A 228 13.12 9.28 -1.77
N VAL A 229 12.58 10.07 -0.87
CA VAL A 229 12.95 11.49 -0.75
C VAL A 229 14.30 11.58 -0.05
N ILE A 230 15.20 12.39 -0.56
CA ILE A 230 16.53 12.60 0.01
C ILE A 230 16.84 14.09 0.11
N THR A 231 17.72 14.46 1.06
CA THR A 231 18.24 15.83 1.10
C THR A 231 19.16 16.09 -0.09
N THR A 232 19.10 17.30 -0.65
CA THR A 232 19.96 17.75 -1.77
C THR A 232 21.42 17.95 -1.34
N HIS A 233 21.65 18.08 -0.04
CA HIS A 233 22.96 18.33 0.60
C HIS A 233 23.30 17.25 1.62
N ALA A 234 24.57 17.16 1.99
CA ALA A 234 24.99 16.29 3.09
C ALA A 234 24.41 16.79 4.42
N VAL A 235 24.05 15.86 5.28
CA VAL A 235 23.48 16.16 6.60
C VAL A 235 24.17 15.32 7.65
N ASP A 236 24.68 15.98 8.66
CA ASP A 236 24.99 15.37 9.95
C ASP A 236 23.78 15.61 10.86
N ALA A 237 23.24 14.53 11.43
CA ALA A 237 22.07 14.64 12.28
C ALA A 237 22.47 15.19 13.66
N ASP A 238 21.65 16.09 14.18
CA ASP A 238 21.75 16.55 15.56
C ASP A 238 21.09 15.53 16.49
N ILE A 239 21.59 15.44 17.72
CA ILE A 239 21.06 14.55 18.75
C ILE A 239 20.47 15.39 19.87
N ASP A 240 19.22 15.19 20.17
CA ASP A 240 18.54 15.77 21.32
C ASP A 240 18.36 14.72 22.41
N TRP A 241 18.69 15.13 23.65
CA TRP A 241 18.52 14.34 24.85
C TRP A 241 17.31 14.89 25.60
N PHE A 242 16.30 14.08 25.79
CA PHE A 242 15.13 14.51 26.55
C PHE A 242 14.87 13.61 27.74
N THR A 243 14.40 14.21 28.81
CA THR A 243 14.03 13.53 30.02
C THR A 243 12.57 13.81 30.35
N ALA A 244 11.85 12.80 30.82
CA ALA A 244 10.57 13.03 31.48
C ALA A 244 10.85 13.39 32.95
N VAL A 245 10.38 14.55 33.38
CA VAL A 245 10.46 14.98 34.79
C VAL A 245 9.24 14.41 35.50
N ASP A 246 9.47 13.79 36.66
CA ASP A 246 8.38 13.31 37.53
C ASP A 246 8.03 14.45 38.48
N ASP A 247 6.85 15.03 38.35
CA ASP A 247 6.37 16.15 39.20
C ASP A 247 6.09 15.76 40.66
N LEU A 248 6.06 14.46 40.95
CA LEU A 248 5.77 13.91 42.27
C LEU A 248 7.02 13.41 43.01
N GLN A 249 8.19 13.42 42.35
CA GLN A 249 9.48 12.99 42.91
C GLN A 249 10.47 14.15 42.93
N GLU A 250 11.03 14.45 44.10
CA GLU A 250 12.01 15.53 44.25
C GLU A 250 13.36 15.26 43.57
N GLN A 251 13.70 14.03 43.25
CA GLN A 251 14.94 13.64 42.57
C GLN A 251 14.74 12.51 41.55
N GLY A 252 15.12 12.75 40.32
CA GLY A 252 15.24 11.74 39.27
C GLY A 252 14.47 12.09 37.99
N SER A 253 15.07 11.75 36.86
CA SER A 253 14.36 11.71 35.58
C SER A 253 13.65 10.35 35.43
N GLY A 254 12.35 10.35 35.19
CA GLY A 254 11.61 9.12 35.00
C GLY A 254 11.98 8.34 33.75
N HIS A 255 12.55 9.01 32.75
CA HIS A 255 12.98 8.41 31.48
C HIS A 255 13.98 9.30 30.78
N LEU A 256 15.07 8.73 30.29
CA LEU A 256 16.06 9.39 29.43
C LEU A 256 16.03 8.71 28.06
N ASP A 257 15.77 9.48 27.00
CA ASP A 257 15.80 8.97 25.63
C ASP A 257 16.54 9.95 24.72
N THR A 258 16.97 9.48 23.57
CA THR A 258 17.67 10.25 22.55
C THR A 258 16.87 10.30 21.27
N GLN A 259 16.93 11.43 20.60
CA GLN A 259 16.27 11.64 19.33
C GLN A 259 17.18 12.32 18.34
N GLU A 260 17.34 11.73 17.16
CA GLU A 260 17.98 12.40 16.02
C GLU A 260 16.97 13.28 15.29
N PHE A 261 17.43 14.45 14.89
CA PHE A 261 16.68 15.35 14.02
C PHE A 261 17.62 16.09 13.07
N SER A 262 17.07 16.71 12.05
CA SER A 262 17.82 17.58 11.14
C SER A 262 16.89 18.53 10.39
N SER A 263 17.48 19.59 9.81
CA SER A 263 16.82 20.44 8.82
C SER A 263 17.44 20.22 7.45
N GLY A 264 16.72 20.59 6.40
CA GLY A 264 17.30 20.54 5.06
C GLY A 264 16.31 20.74 3.94
N VAL A 265 16.87 20.85 2.73
CA VAL A 265 16.13 20.89 1.47
C VAL A 265 16.01 19.45 0.93
N PHE A 266 14.80 18.99 0.73
CA PHE A 266 14.50 17.65 0.28
C PHE A 266 14.04 17.66 -1.18
N TYR A 267 14.58 16.74 -1.95
CA TYR A 267 14.11 16.46 -3.31
C TYR A 267 13.15 15.30 -3.31
N ARG A 268 11.90 15.55 -3.77
CA ARG A 268 10.87 14.56 -4.00
C ARG A 268 10.70 14.34 -5.49
N TYR A 269 10.71 13.08 -5.91
CA TYR A 269 10.49 12.70 -7.30
C TYR A 269 9.42 11.63 -7.42
N ALA A 270 8.52 11.82 -8.39
CA ALA A 270 7.60 10.79 -8.82
C ALA A 270 7.41 10.82 -10.34
N SER A 271 7.13 9.65 -10.91
CA SER A 271 6.70 9.52 -12.30
C SER A 271 5.37 8.78 -12.38
N LEU A 272 4.41 9.36 -13.08
CA LEU A 272 3.08 8.81 -13.30
C LEU A 272 2.92 8.37 -14.74
N ASN A 273 2.63 7.07 -14.96
CA ASN A 273 2.27 6.52 -16.26
C ASN A 273 0.76 6.69 -16.49
N LEU A 274 0.38 7.62 -17.35
CA LEU A 274 -1.02 7.97 -17.60
C LEU A 274 -1.82 6.81 -18.22
N LYS A 275 -1.25 6.05 -19.12
CA LYS A 275 -1.95 4.90 -19.74
C LYS A 275 -2.15 3.77 -18.73
N GLN A 276 -1.15 3.49 -17.91
CA GLN A 276 -1.28 2.49 -16.85
C GLN A 276 -2.33 2.93 -15.83
N LEU A 277 -2.39 4.21 -15.48
CA LEU A 277 -3.42 4.73 -14.59
C LEU A 277 -4.82 4.54 -15.18
N GLN A 278 -5.01 4.92 -16.46
CA GLN A 278 -6.29 4.75 -17.15
C GLN A 278 -6.71 3.29 -17.23
N LEU A 279 -5.77 2.38 -17.49
CA LEU A 279 -6.03 0.94 -17.51
C LEU A 279 -6.47 0.46 -16.11
N ASN A 280 -5.74 0.83 -15.07
CA ASN A 280 -6.04 0.42 -13.69
C ASN A 280 -7.39 0.97 -13.19
N LEU A 281 -7.82 2.12 -13.70
CA LEU A 281 -9.13 2.71 -13.42
C LEU A 281 -10.25 2.11 -14.28
N GLY A 282 -9.93 1.21 -15.22
CA GLY A 282 -10.90 0.63 -16.16
C GLY A 282 -11.43 1.63 -17.21
N LEU A 283 -10.72 2.74 -17.43
CA LEU A 283 -11.09 3.78 -18.40
C LEU A 283 -10.70 3.40 -19.84
N ILE A 284 -9.71 2.54 -19.99
CA ILE A 284 -9.30 1.91 -21.26
C ILE A 284 -9.21 0.40 -21.08
N PRO A 285 -9.56 -0.40 -22.10
CA PRO A 285 -9.60 -1.86 -21.98
C PRO A 285 -8.21 -2.53 -22.01
N THR A 286 -7.23 -1.90 -22.64
CA THR A 286 -5.84 -2.38 -22.73
C THR A 286 -4.88 -1.20 -22.76
N ILE A 287 -3.61 -1.43 -22.40
CA ILE A 287 -2.56 -0.40 -22.38
C ILE A 287 -2.31 0.24 -23.76
N ASN A 288 -2.60 -0.48 -24.83
CA ASN A 288 -2.43 -0.02 -26.21
C ASN A 288 -3.72 0.55 -26.81
N ALA A 289 -4.82 0.55 -26.07
CA ALA A 289 -6.06 1.13 -26.55
C ALA A 289 -5.92 2.64 -26.78
N PRO A 290 -6.68 3.21 -27.74
CA PRO A 290 -6.72 4.66 -27.92
C PRO A 290 -7.32 5.33 -26.68
N GLU A 291 -6.72 6.45 -26.28
CA GLU A 291 -7.25 7.30 -25.19
C GLU A 291 -8.40 8.13 -25.73
N THR A 292 -9.42 8.34 -24.91
CA THR A 292 -10.43 9.38 -25.12
C THR A 292 -10.04 10.64 -24.37
N GLU A 293 -10.62 11.77 -24.71
CA GLU A 293 -10.41 13.03 -24.00
C GLU A 293 -10.90 12.90 -22.53
N GLU A 294 -11.99 12.21 -22.32
CA GLU A 294 -12.57 11.95 -20.99
C GLU A 294 -11.64 11.06 -20.14
N SER A 295 -11.15 9.92 -20.70
CA SER A 295 -10.28 9.00 -19.96
C SER A 295 -8.95 9.65 -19.58
N ARG A 296 -8.38 10.45 -20.49
CA ARG A 296 -7.18 11.21 -20.20
C ARG A 296 -7.43 12.38 -19.24
N GLY A 297 -8.55 13.08 -19.37
CA GLY A 297 -8.98 14.13 -18.46
C GLY A 297 -9.03 13.63 -17.01
N ARG A 298 -9.67 12.47 -16.78
CA ARG A 298 -9.73 11.86 -15.45
C ARG A 298 -8.33 11.50 -14.89
N ALA A 299 -7.45 10.96 -15.71
CA ALA A 299 -6.08 10.66 -15.28
C ALA A 299 -5.29 11.94 -14.93
N LEU A 300 -5.51 13.03 -15.64
CA LEU A 300 -4.89 14.34 -15.35
C LEU A 300 -5.44 14.99 -14.07
N GLU A 301 -6.72 14.84 -13.76
CA GLU A 301 -7.30 15.28 -12.47
C GLU A 301 -6.64 14.58 -11.29
N ILE A 302 -6.43 13.25 -11.40
CA ILE A 302 -5.72 12.47 -10.38
C ILE A 302 -4.26 12.91 -10.29
N ALA A 303 -3.62 13.21 -11.42
CA ALA A 303 -2.26 13.74 -11.46
C ALA A 303 -2.15 15.10 -10.76
N ALA A 304 -3.15 15.98 -10.93
CA ALA A 304 -3.20 17.26 -10.24
C ALA A 304 -3.38 17.09 -8.72
N SER A 305 -4.24 16.16 -8.30
CA SER A 305 -4.41 15.82 -6.88
C SER A 305 -3.13 15.23 -6.28
N LEU A 306 -2.42 14.39 -7.05
CA LEU A 306 -1.12 13.85 -6.63
C LEU A 306 -0.08 14.96 -6.46
N LEU A 307 0.01 15.90 -7.41
CA LEU A 307 0.90 17.05 -7.30
C LEU A 307 0.60 17.86 -6.04
N HIS A 308 -0.68 18.15 -5.77
CA HIS A 308 -1.08 18.86 -4.56
C HIS A 308 -0.57 18.14 -3.31
N MET A 309 -0.86 16.86 -3.18
CA MET A 309 -0.41 16.07 -2.01
C MET A 309 1.12 16.00 -1.91
N MET A 310 1.84 15.89 -3.03
CA MET A 310 3.30 15.88 -3.01
C MET A 310 3.92 17.21 -2.58
N THR A 311 3.21 18.32 -2.74
CA THR A 311 3.67 19.67 -2.36
C THR A 311 3.25 20.07 -0.95
N THR A 312 2.21 19.47 -0.40
CA THR A 312 1.62 19.87 0.90
C THR A 312 1.78 18.81 1.98
N GLU A 313 1.70 17.52 1.63
CA GLU A 313 1.66 16.47 2.63
C GLU A 313 3.05 16.18 3.22
N THR A 314 3.10 16.14 4.54
CA THR A 314 4.33 15.86 5.30
C THR A 314 4.08 14.72 6.28
N PRO A 315 5.00 13.73 6.40
CA PRO A 315 4.85 12.66 7.36
C PRO A 315 4.62 13.16 8.79
N SER A 316 3.70 12.51 9.50
CA SER A 316 3.27 12.91 10.85
C SER A 316 4.27 12.57 11.97
N ALA A 317 5.42 11.95 11.65
CA ALA A 317 6.40 11.57 12.65
C ALA A 317 6.91 12.78 13.41
N LYS A 318 6.78 12.75 14.75
CA LYS A 318 7.28 13.78 15.67
C LYS A 318 6.78 15.22 15.39
N GLN A 319 5.67 15.40 14.67
CA GLN A 319 5.14 16.74 14.34
C GLN A 319 4.68 17.52 15.59
N GLN A 320 4.27 16.84 16.65
CA GLN A 320 3.93 17.51 17.92
C GLN A 320 5.15 18.22 18.55
N SER A 321 6.35 17.69 18.33
CA SER A 321 7.59 18.28 18.87
C SER A 321 8.24 19.26 17.91
N PHE A 322 8.15 19.02 16.59
CA PHE A 322 8.90 19.81 15.60
C PHE A 322 8.05 20.74 14.75
N ALA A 323 6.76 20.48 14.62
CA ALA A 323 5.81 21.30 13.83
C ALA A 323 6.32 21.67 12.41
N ALA A 324 7.00 20.74 11.74
CA ALA A 324 7.61 20.95 10.41
C ALA A 324 6.57 20.85 9.29
N HIS A 325 5.57 21.71 9.33
CA HIS A 325 4.46 21.82 8.35
C HIS A 325 4.86 22.75 7.20
N ASN A 326 5.99 22.46 6.54
CA ASN A 326 6.47 23.27 5.44
C ASN A 326 5.80 22.85 4.12
N LEU A 327 5.48 23.82 3.29
CA LEU A 327 5.01 23.61 1.92
C LEU A 327 6.20 23.55 0.95
N ALA A 328 5.99 23.04 -0.25
CA ALA A 328 7.03 23.00 -1.27
C ALA A 328 7.46 24.41 -1.69
N ASP A 329 8.77 24.59 -1.85
CA ASP A 329 9.38 25.84 -2.34
C ASP A 329 9.38 25.90 -3.87
N LEU A 330 9.50 24.72 -4.51
CA LEU A 330 9.49 24.57 -5.97
C LEU A 330 8.78 23.28 -6.35
N ALA A 331 7.93 23.37 -7.37
CA ALA A 331 7.38 22.20 -8.06
C ALA A 331 7.57 22.37 -9.57
N MET A 332 8.34 21.49 -10.19
CA MET A 332 8.54 21.41 -11.63
C MET A 332 7.83 20.14 -12.14
N VAL A 333 7.02 20.31 -13.18
CA VAL A 333 6.27 19.22 -13.82
C VAL A 333 6.69 19.12 -15.27
N SER A 334 7.07 17.93 -15.72
CA SER A 334 7.41 17.68 -17.10
C SER A 334 6.61 16.52 -17.69
N PHE A 335 6.35 16.60 -18.99
CA PHE A 335 5.69 15.56 -19.78
C PHE A 335 6.70 14.91 -20.71
N SER A 336 6.77 13.58 -20.71
CA SER A 336 7.77 12.82 -21.46
C SER A 336 7.23 11.48 -21.96
N ASP A 337 7.99 10.82 -22.81
CA ASP A 337 7.66 9.47 -23.30
C ASP A 337 8.23 8.37 -22.38
N LEU A 338 9.14 8.74 -21.48
CA LEU A 338 9.80 7.86 -20.50
C LEU A 338 9.83 8.52 -19.12
N PRO A 339 9.88 7.74 -18.04
CA PRO A 339 10.12 8.30 -16.71
C PRO A 339 11.55 8.88 -16.63
N ILE A 340 11.67 10.13 -16.17
CA ILE A 340 12.95 10.83 -16.08
C ILE A 340 13.12 11.39 -14.69
N SER A 341 14.11 10.87 -13.95
CA SER A 341 14.52 11.40 -12.64
C SER A 341 15.69 12.37 -12.82
N LEU A 342 15.66 13.45 -12.06
CA LEU A 342 16.78 14.42 -11.98
C LEU A 342 17.55 14.27 -10.66
N ALA A 343 17.43 13.15 -9.96
CA ALA A 343 18.11 12.93 -8.69
C ALA A 343 19.64 13.01 -8.81
N ASN A 344 20.20 12.68 -9.98
CA ASN A 344 21.62 12.77 -10.26
C ASN A 344 22.18 14.21 -10.24
N ALA A 345 21.35 15.24 -10.37
CA ALA A 345 21.75 16.64 -10.13
C ALA A 345 22.27 16.87 -8.69
N PHE A 346 21.86 16.01 -7.76
CA PHE A 346 22.24 16.06 -6.36
C PHE A 346 23.24 14.97 -5.94
N GLU A 347 23.87 14.27 -6.91
CA GLU A 347 24.89 13.25 -6.61
C GLU A 347 26.06 13.91 -5.88
N GLU A 348 26.58 15.02 -6.37
CA GLU A 348 27.42 15.91 -5.58
C GLU A 348 26.53 16.70 -4.59
N PRO A 349 26.83 16.66 -3.27
CA PRO A 349 26.03 17.40 -2.30
C PRO A 349 26.09 18.90 -2.54
N VAL A 350 24.94 19.52 -2.59
CA VAL A 350 24.82 20.98 -2.69
C VAL A 350 25.55 21.65 -1.55
N LYS A 351 26.36 22.65 -1.85
CA LYS A 351 27.08 23.48 -0.86
C LYS A 351 26.24 24.71 -0.47
N PRO A 352 26.25 25.14 0.79
CA PRO A 352 25.41 26.25 1.21
C PRO A 352 25.95 27.60 0.67
N VAL A 353 25.05 28.40 0.11
CA VAL A 353 25.27 29.81 -0.23
C VAL A 353 24.12 30.59 0.39
N ARG A 354 24.28 31.08 1.61
CA ARG A 354 23.18 31.66 2.42
C ARG A 354 21.98 30.69 2.58
N GLY A 355 22.28 29.41 2.81
CA GLY A 355 21.33 28.32 2.87
C GLY A 355 21.45 27.38 1.67
N PHE A 356 20.62 26.31 1.65
CA PHE A 356 20.69 25.24 0.64
C PHE A 356 19.61 25.38 -0.46
N LEU A 357 18.52 26.11 -0.21
CA LEU A 357 17.38 26.16 -1.13
C LEU A 357 17.76 26.74 -2.50
N LYS A 358 18.32 27.95 -2.51
CA LYS A 358 18.68 28.62 -3.76
C LYS A 358 19.68 27.82 -4.60
N PRO A 359 20.80 27.32 -4.03
CA PRO A 359 21.69 26.42 -4.77
C PRO A 359 21.02 25.13 -5.24
N SER A 360 20.10 24.55 -4.46
CA SER A 360 19.37 23.36 -4.88
C SER A 360 18.44 23.62 -6.07
N ILE A 361 17.87 24.82 -6.17
CA ILE A 361 17.07 25.21 -7.34
C ILE A 361 17.98 25.39 -8.56
N GLU A 362 19.16 25.99 -8.38
CA GLU A 362 20.15 26.19 -9.44
C GLU A 362 20.67 24.86 -10.02
N GLU A 363 20.91 23.85 -9.17
CA GLU A 363 21.35 22.50 -9.62
C GLU A 363 20.25 21.71 -10.33
N LEU A 364 18.98 22.01 -10.06
CA LEU A 364 17.85 21.33 -10.70
C LEU A 364 17.58 21.88 -12.13
N HIS A 365 18.03 23.10 -12.42
CA HIS A 365 17.88 23.79 -13.71
C HIS A 365 18.96 23.38 -14.70
#